data_a0f72036d4161905e51ab4927b7dc38d
#
_entry.id   a0f72036d4161905e51ab4927b7dc38d
#
_cell.length_a   1.000
_cell.length_b   1.000
_cell.length_c   1.000
_cell.angle_alpha   90.00
_cell.angle_beta   90.00
_cell.angle_gamma   90.00
#
_symmetry.space_group_name_H-M   'P 1'
#
loop_
_entity.id
_entity.type
_entity.pdbx_description
1 polymer ?
#
loop_
_entity_poly.entity_id
_entity_poly.type
_entity_poly.pdbx_seq_one_letter_code
_entity_poly.pdbx_strand_id
1 'polypeptide(L)'
;TDNIHIDEIVAISRGGLTLGHLLTDLLRVPISTFTIQSYSDIQKSGEVKITKPLATPLDGKTVLLVDDVADRGMTMVRAIEYLNMFTPKKIYTLTLYYKPHSVYKPNYFAQITSAWICFPYEPTEMVMNIYNGMKKEGKSTKSIEAFLENLHFTKEQISFVRKFYIK
;
A
#
# COMPACT_ATOMS: atom_id res chain seq x y z
N THR A 1 -13.81 -2.90 22.97
CA THR A 1 -14.02 -2.20 21.69
C THR A 1 -14.22 -0.73 22.01
N ASP A 2 -13.21 0.07 21.69
CA ASP A 2 -13.26 1.50 21.88
C ASP A 2 -14.35 2.07 20.97
N ASN A 3 -15.28 2.79 21.55
CA ASN A 3 -16.41 3.40 20.82
C ASN A 3 -15.90 4.67 20.11
N ILE A 4 -15.03 4.49 19.11
CA ILE A 4 -14.40 5.58 18.37
C ILE A 4 -15.31 5.95 17.20
N HIS A 5 -15.75 7.19 17.16
CA HIS A 5 -16.44 7.75 16.02
C HIS A 5 -15.42 8.23 14.99
N ILE A 6 -15.55 7.77 13.76
CA ILE A 6 -14.75 8.21 12.59
C ILE A 6 -15.66 9.07 11.71
N ASP A 7 -15.21 10.24 11.32
CA ASP A 7 -15.94 11.16 10.45
C ASP A 7 -15.54 11.01 8.98
N GLU A 8 -14.28 10.59 8.71
CA GLU A 8 -13.73 10.48 7.37
C GLU A 8 -12.69 9.37 7.30
N ILE A 9 -12.77 8.52 6.28
CA ILE A 9 -11.68 7.61 5.91
C ILE A 9 -10.81 8.31 4.87
N VAL A 10 -9.50 8.31 5.08
CA VAL A 10 -8.54 8.83 4.10
C VAL A 10 -7.63 7.69 3.67
N ALA A 11 -7.76 7.26 2.43
CA ALA A 11 -6.98 6.16 1.88
C ALA A 11 -5.75 6.67 1.10
N ILE A 12 -4.58 6.11 1.40
CA ILE A 12 -3.37 6.35 0.62
C ILE A 12 -3.47 5.58 -0.70
N SER A 13 -3.45 6.28 -1.81
CA SER A 13 -3.47 5.65 -3.14
C SER A 13 -2.04 5.16 -3.50
N ARG A 14 -1.87 3.90 -3.94
CA ARG A 14 -2.85 2.89 -4.33
C ARG A 14 -3.18 1.89 -3.21
N GLY A 15 -2.21 1.55 -2.33
CA GLY A 15 -2.31 0.44 -1.37
C GLY A 15 -3.56 0.50 -0.51
N GLY A 16 -3.86 1.66 0.06
CA GLY A 16 -5.01 1.86 0.94
C GLY A 16 -6.39 1.83 0.28
N LEU A 17 -6.47 1.88 -1.06
CA LEU A 17 -7.75 2.01 -1.76
C LEU A 17 -8.69 0.82 -1.53
N THR A 18 -8.19 -0.40 -1.64
CA THR A 18 -9.00 -1.61 -1.46
C THR A 18 -9.54 -1.72 -0.04
N LEU A 19 -8.67 -1.49 0.95
CA LEU A 19 -9.06 -1.52 2.36
C LEU A 19 -10.00 -0.35 2.69
N GLY A 20 -9.72 0.85 2.20
CA GLY A 20 -10.56 2.02 2.37
C GLY A 20 -11.97 1.81 1.80
N HIS A 21 -12.07 1.20 0.61
CA HIS A 21 -13.37 0.86 0.00
C HIS A 21 -14.19 -0.11 0.86
N LEU A 22 -13.56 -1.16 1.39
CA LEU A 22 -14.24 -2.09 2.30
C LEU A 22 -14.70 -1.42 3.59
N LEU A 23 -13.86 -0.56 4.16
CA LEU A 23 -14.15 0.11 5.42
C LEU A 23 -15.24 1.17 5.28
N THR A 24 -15.35 1.87 4.15
CA THR A 24 -16.41 2.85 3.94
C THR A 24 -17.80 2.22 3.93
N ASP A 25 -17.92 0.99 3.42
CA ASP A 25 -19.17 0.23 3.48
C ASP A 25 -19.47 -0.25 4.92
N LEU A 26 -18.48 -0.84 5.60
CA LEU A 26 -18.62 -1.38 6.95
C LEU A 26 -18.93 -0.29 7.99
N LEU A 27 -18.28 0.85 7.91
CA LEU A 27 -18.40 1.93 8.90
C LEU A 27 -19.45 2.97 8.50
N ARG A 28 -19.95 2.95 7.27
CA ARG A 28 -20.88 3.95 6.72
C ARG A 28 -20.33 5.38 6.78
N VAL A 29 -19.04 5.51 6.52
CA VAL A 29 -18.28 6.76 6.59
C VAL A 29 -17.74 7.11 5.20
N PRO A 30 -17.74 8.39 4.79
CA PRO A 30 -17.20 8.80 3.49
C PRO A 30 -15.71 8.50 3.38
N ILE A 31 -15.25 8.32 2.13
CA ILE A 31 -13.86 8.07 1.81
C ILE A 31 -13.28 9.15 0.91
N SER A 32 -12.11 9.61 1.26
CA SER A 32 -11.27 10.49 0.45
C SER A 32 -9.92 9.87 0.19
N THR A 33 -9.23 10.32 -0.85
CA THR A 33 -7.94 9.75 -1.25
C THR A 33 -6.92 10.82 -1.58
N PHE A 34 -5.65 10.50 -1.39
CA PHE A 34 -4.53 11.26 -1.90
C PHE A 34 -3.40 10.30 -2.30
N THR A 35 -2.42 10.77 -3.07
CA THR A 35 -1.35 9.89 -3.55
C THR A 35 -0.01 10.31 -2.99
N ILE A 36 0.67 9.33 -2.39
CA ILE A 36 2.07 9.41 -1.97
C ILE A 36 2.90 8.50 -2.88
N GLN A 37 4.04 8.97 -3.32
CA GLN A 37 5.03 8.15 -4.02
C GLN A 37 6.37 8.25 -3.30
N SER A 38 6.99 7.09 -3.07
CA SER A 38 8.39 7.02 -2.66
C SER A 38 9.25 6.88 -3.91
N TYR A 39 10.16 7.83 -4.13
CA TYR A 39 11.13 7.74 -5.21
C TYR A 39 12.30 6.88 -4.75
N SER A 40 12.51 5.75 -5.43
CA SER A 40 13.67 4.87 -5.25
C SER A 40 14.80 5.22 -6.22
N ASP A 41 15.04 6.50 -6.49
CA ASP A 41 16.17 6.89 -7.33
C ASP A 41 17.49 6.71 -6.56
N ILE A 42 18.48 6.13 -7.24
CA ILE A 42 19.77 5.68 -6.68
C ILE A 42 20.54 6.82 -5.95
N GLN A 43 20.16 8.09 -6.16
CA GLN A 43 20.82 9.25 -5.56
C GLN A 43 20.02 9.94 -4.44
N LYS A 44 18.73 9.61 -4.22
CA LYS A 44 17.90 10.16 -3.14
C LYS A 44 16.97 9.10 -2.57
N SER A 45 17.55 8.09 -1.95
CA SER A 45 16.81 7.05 -1.24
C SER A 45 15.96 7.67 -0.12
N GLY A 46 14.64 7.61 -0.26
CA GLY A 46 13.71 7.86 0.84
C GLY A 46 12.88 9.14 0.78
N GLU A 47 12.96 9.97 -0.26
CA GLU A 47 12.07 11.12 -0.37
C GLU A 47 10.65 10.67 -0.72
N VAL A 48 9.71 10.92 0.18
CA VAL A 48 8.29 10.59 0.04
C VAL A 48 7.51 11.85 -0.31
N LYS A 49 6.91 11.91 -1.51
CA LYS A 49 6.20 13.10 -2.01
C LYS A 49 4.71 12.87 -2.18
N ILE A 50 3.94 13.90 -1.87
CA ILE A 50 2.52 13.98 -2.23
C ILE A 50 2.45 14.35 -3.72
N THR A 51 1.96 13.43 -4.55
CA THR A 51 1.85 13.64 -6.00
C THR A 51 0.43 14.01 -6.46
N LYS A 52 -0.58 13.63 -5.66
CA LYS A 52 -1.96 14.11 -5.83
C LYS A 52 -2.47 14.54 -4.46
N PRO A 53 -2.82 15.81 -4.27
CA PRO A 53 -3.26 16.32 -2.98
C PRO A 53 -4.66 15.83 -2.62
N LEU A 54 -4.96 15.84 -1.32
CA LEU A 54 -6.30 15.64 -0.80
C LEU A 54 -7.14 16.89 -1.11
N ALA A 55 -8.35 16.67 -1.61
CA ALA A 55 -9.29 17.76 -1.91
C ALA A 55 -10.32 18.01 -0.79
N THR A 56 -10.49 17.03 0.11
CA THR A 56 -11.50 17.08 1.16
C THR A 56 -11.00 17.83 2.39
N PRO A 57 -11.78 18.78 2.96
CA PRO A 57 -11.44 19.43 4.21
C PRO A 57 -11.58 18.45 5.38
N LEU A 58 -10.62 18.50 6.31
CA LEU A 58 -10.59 17.62 7.50
C LEU A 58 -10.70 18.38 8.80
N ASP A 59 -10.91 19.69 8.75
CA ASP A 59 -10.98 20.53 9.94
C ASP A 59 -11.97 19.99 10.99
N GLY A 60 -11.46 19.78 12.21
CA GLY A 60 -12.22 19.24 13.33
C GLY A 60 -12.67 17.77 13.21
N LYS A 61 -12.39 17.07 12.11
CA LYS A 61 -12.79 15.67 11.89
C LYS A 61 -11.87 14.68 12.61
N THR A 62 -12.45 13.58 13.04
CA THR A 62 -11.72 12.36 13.42
C THR A 62 -11.50 11.50 12.18
N VAL A 63 -10.27 11.33 11.77
CA VAL A 63 -9.86 10.70 10.50
C VAL A 63 -9.33 9.31 10.75
N LEU A 64 -9.69 8.35 9.89
CA LEU A 64 -9.04 7.05 9.79
C LEU A 64 -8.17 7.02 8.53
N LEU A 65 -6.85 7.16 8.72
CA LEU A 65 -5.86 7.04 7.64
C LEU A 65 -5.57 5.56 7.37
N VAL A 66 -5.70 5.15 6.11
CA VAL A 66 -5.66 3.73 5.71
C VAL A 66 -4.61 3.48 4.65
N ASP A 67 -3.82 2.42 4.84
CA ASP A 67 -2.92 1.85 3.83
C ASP A 67 -2.95 0.31 3.91
N ASP A 68 -2.37 -0.39 2.95
CA ASP A 68 -2.33 -1.86 2.97
C ASP A 68 -1.23 -2.39 3.89
N VAL A 69 -0.05 -1.77 3.92
CA VAL A 69 1.08 -2.20 4.75
C VAL A 69 1.90 -1.04 5.29
N ALA A 70 2.22 -1.11 6.57
CA ALA A 70 3.28 -0.31 7.17
C ALA A 70 4.61 -1.09 7.06
N ASP A 71 5.28 -1.00 5.89
CA ASP A 71 6.55 -1.69 5.64
C ASP A 71 7.70 -0.96 6.33
N ARG A 72 8.29 0.06 5.70
CA ARG A 72 9.30 0.92 6.34
C ARG A 72 8.67 1.99 7.22
N GLY A 73 7.40 2.29 7.04
CA GLY A 73 6.62 3.25 7.82
C GLY A 73 6.75 4.71 7.39
N MET A 74 7.69 5.04 6.50
CA MET A 74 7.93 6.43 6.07
C MET A 74 6.73 7.06 5.34
N THR A 75 6.00 6.27 4.55
CA THR A 75 4.76 6.71 3.89
C THR A 75 3.73 7.15 4.92
N MET A 76 3.55 6.35 5.98
CA MET A 76 2.59 6.64 7.04
C MET A 76 2.99 7.90 7.84
N VAL A 77 4.28 8.05 8.19
CA VAL A 77 4.79 9.26 8.85
C VAL A 77 4.50 10.48 7.99
N ARG A 78 4.87 10.45 6.72
CA ARG A 78 4.66 11.56 5.79
C ARG A 78 3.18 11.87 5.56
N ALA A 79 2.34 10.84 5.51
CA ALA A 79 0.90 10.99 5.39
C ALA A 79 0.30 11.73 6.59
N ILE A 80 0.70 11.36 7.81
CA ILE A 80 0.24 12.02 9.04
C ILE A 80 0.68 13.48 9.08
N GLU A 81 1.94 13.76 8.75
CA GLU A 81 2.43 15.15 8.66
C GLU A 81 1.60 15.98 7.69
N TYR A 82 1.31 15.41 6.52
CA TYR A 82 0.49 16.06 5.50
C TYR A 82 -0.94 16.31 5.96
N LEU A 83 -1.59 15.30 6.54
CA LEU A 83 -2.97 15.43 7.01
C LEU A 83 -3.12 16.41 8.19
N ASN A 84 -2.09 16.57 9.03
CA ASN A 84 -2.10 17.56 10.11
C ASN A 84 -2.18 19.01 9.61
N MET A 85 -1.80 19.28 8.35
CA MET A 85 -1.97 20.60 7.73
C MET A 85 -3.44 20.97 7.51
N PHE A 86 -4.36 19.98 7.55
CA PHE A 86 -5.81 20.16 7.41
C PHE A 86 -6.53 20.26 8.77
N THR A 87 -5.80 20.45 9.85
CA THR A 87 -6.33 20.65 11.22
C THR A 87 -7.38 19.61 11.68
N PRO A 88 -7.15 18.30 11.46
CA PRO A 88 -8.08 17.28 11.95
C PRO A 88 -8.10 17.27 13.49
N LYS A 89 -9.23 16.88 14.08
CA LYS A 89 -9.36 16.68 15.53
C LYS A 89 -8.45 15.54 16.00
N LYS A 90 -8.42 14.45 15.24
CA LYS A 90 -7.57 13.28 15.51
C LYS A 90 -7.37 12.43 14.26
N ILE A 91 -6.20 11.81 14.14
CA ILE A 91 -5.89 10.83 13.11
C ILE A 91 -5.65 9.50 13.80
N TYR A 92 -6.42 8.48 13.41
CA TYR A 92 -6.14 7.07 13.66
C TYR A 92 -5.58 6.45 12.39
N THR A 93 -4.75 5.42 12.54
CA THR A 93 -4.11 4.74 11.41
C THR A 93 -4.45 3.26 11.41
N LEU A 94 -4.73 2.72 10.24
CA LEU A 94 -5.06 1.32 10.06
C LEU A 94 -4.35 0.76 8.82
N THR A 95 -3.76 -0.44 8.96
CA THR A 95 -3.19 -1.21 7.85
C THR A 95 -3.63 -2.67 7.93
N LEU A 96 -3.58 -3.40 6.81
CA LEU A 96 -3.76 -4.86 6.86
C LEU A 96 -2.54 -5.51 7.52
N TYR A 97 -1.34 -5.08 7.13
CA TYR A 97 -0.10 -5.64 7.64
C TYR A 97 0.79 -4.58 8.28
N TYR A 98 1.48 -5.02 9.32
CA TYR A 98 2.54 -4.25 9.97
C TYR A 98 3.82 -5.07 9.98
N LYS A 99 4.94 -4.46 9.57
CA LYS A 99 6.25 -5.08 9.63
C LYS A 99 7.03 -4.61 10.86
N PRO A 100 7.64 -5.53 11.63
CA PRO A 100 8.32 -5.18 12.90
C PRO A 100 9.45 -4.16 12.76
N HIS A 101 10.06 -4.05 11.56
CA HIS A 101 11.13 -3.08 11.28
C HIS A 101 10.62 -1.69 10.88
N SER A 102 9.30 -1.51 10.76
CA SER A 102 8.70 -0.22 10.43
C SER A 102 8.98 0.81 11.52
N VAL A 103 9.37 2.01 11.11
CA VAL A 103 9.57 3.16 12.02
C VAL A 103 8.25 3.71 12.58
N TYR A 104 7.12 3.29 12.01
CA TYR A 104 5.79 3.68 12.46
C TYR A 104 4.92 2.45 12.70
N LYS A 105 4.38 2.31 13.91
CA LYS A 105 3.40 1.28 14.26
C LYS A 105 1.99 1.87 14.13
N PRO A 106 1.14 1.35 13.23
CA PRO A 106 -0.25 1.79 13.11
C PRO A 106 -1.05 1.57 14.41
N ASN A 107 -2.09 2.38 14.65
CA ASN A 107 -2.99 2.17 15.78
C ASN A 107 -3.69 0.81 15.67
N TYR A 108 -4.07 0.44 14.44
CA TYR A 108 -4.74 -0.83 14.14
C TYR A 108 -4.04 -1.53 12.97
N PHE A 109 -3.90 -2.82 13.08
CA PHE A 109 -3.42 -3.69 12.00
C PHE A 109 -3.98 -5.10 12.20
N ALA A 110 -4.20 -5.81 11.08
CA ALA A 110 -4.77 -7.16 11.15
C ALA A 110 -3.70 -8.20 11.48
N GLN A 111 -2.48 -8.07 10.91
CA GLN A 111 -1.43 -9.07 11.06
C GLN A 111 -0.03 -8.47 11.05
N ILE A 112 0.87 -9.10 11.81
CA ILE A 112 2.31 -8.82 11.79
C ILE A 112 3.00 -9.83 10.87
N THR A 113 3.89 -9.36 10.00
CA THR A 113 4.68 -10.25 9.15
C THR A 113 6.01 -9.61 8.75
N SER A 114 7.07 -10.43 8.63
CA SER A 114 8.34 -10.04 8.00
C SER A 114 8.44 -10.54 6.56
N ALA A 115 7.49 -11.37 6.13
CA ALA A 115 7.48 -11.93 4.78
C ALA A 115 7.16 -10.87 3.73
N TRP A 116 7.57 -11.11 2.49
CA TRP A 116 7.07 -10.36 1.36
C TRP A 116 5.57 -10.64 1.18
N ILE A 117 4.79 -9.59 0.89
CA ILE A 117 3.34 -9.69 0.73
C ILE A 117 3.03 -9.56 -0.76
N CYS A 118 2.22 -10.47 -1.28
CA CYS A 118 1.62 -10.36 -2.60
C CYS A 118 0.13 -10.11 -2.43
N PHE A 119 -0.29 -8.89 -2.70
CA PHE A 119 -1.71 -8.56 -2.61
C PHE A 119 -2.47 -9.06 -3.84
N PRO A 120 -3.72 -9.55 -3.69
CA PRO A 120 -4.49 -10.11 -4.79
C PRO A 120 -4.88 -9.07 -5.87
N TYR A 121 -4.74 -7.79 -5.59
CA TYR A 121 -5.03 -6.70 -6.51
C TYR A 121 -3.81 -6.16 -7.27
N GLU A 122 -2.61 -6.75 -7.10
CA GLU A 122 -1.38 -6.34 -7.80
C GLU A 122 -0.55 -7.50 -8.39
N PRO A 123 -1.18 -8.57 -8.93
CA PRO A 123 -0.44 -9.72 -9.43
C PRO A 123 0.49 -9.37 -10.59
N THR A 124 0.11 -8.40 -11.44
CA THR A 124 0.92 -7.96 -12.58
C THR A 124 2.27 -7.40 -12.14
N GLU A 125 2.25 -6.49 -11.17
CA GLU A 125 3.46 -5.86 -10.62
C GLU A 125 4.37 -6.90 -9.97
N MET A 126 3.80 -7.83 -9.20
CA MET A 126 4.55 -8.89 -8.55
C MET A 126 5.22 -9.82 -9.57
N VAL A 127 4.48 -10.30 -10.58
CA VAL A 127 5.03 -11.16 -11.62
C VAL A 127 6.16 -10.44 -12.38
N MET A 128 5.98 -9.15 -12.72
CA MET A 128 7.03 -8.34 -13.35
C MET A 128 8.31 -8.26 -12.51
N ASN A 129 8.16 -7.95 -11.22
CA ASN A 129 9.29 -7.78 -10.32
C ASN A 129 10.08 -9.07 -10.15
N ILE A 130 9.38 -10.19 -9.92
CA ILE A 130 10.00 -11.51 -9.78
C ILE A 130 10.68 -11.90 -11.10
N TYR A 131 9.98 -11.77 -12.22
CA TYR A 131 10.50 -12.15 -13.53
C TYR A 131 11.77 -11.39 -13.87
N ASN A 132 11.76 -10.07 -13.73
CA ASN A 132 12.89 -9.21 -14.03
C ASN A 132 14.06 -9.45 -13.07
N GLY A 133 13.80 -9.69 -11.79
CA GLY A 133 14.82 -10.04 -10.80
C GLY A 133 15.53 -11.33 -11.17
N MET A 134 14.78 -12.41 -11.42
CA MET A 134 15.34 -13.71 -11.76
C MET A 134 16.03 -13.71 -13.13
N LYS A 135 15.58 -12.89 -14.09
CA LYS A 135 16.29 -12.70 -15.37
C LYS A 135 17.64 -12.04 -15.18
N LYS A 136 17.76 -11.04 -14.33
CA LYS A 136 19.06 -10.42 -13.99
C LYS A 136 20.02 -11.41 -13.33
N GLU A 137 19.49 -12.40 -12.62
CA GLU A 137 20.26 -13.51 -12.06
C GLU A 137 20.62 -14.61 -13.08
N GLY A 138 20.27 -14.46 -14.36
CA GLY A 138 20.56 -15.40 -15.42
C GLY A 138 19.66 -16.63 -15.47
N LYS A 139 18.52 -16.65 -14.75
CA LYS A 139 17.58 -17.76 -14.77
C LYS A 139 16.88 -17.90 -16.12
N SER A 140 16.64 -19.16 -16.53
CA SER A 140 15.89 -19.44 -17.74
C SER A 140 14.40 -19.07 -17.60
N THR A 141 13.75 -18.72 -18.70
CA THR A 141 12.30 -18.44 -18.73
C THR A 141 11.50 -19.58 -18.12
N LYS A 142 11.81 -20.82 -18.47
CA LYS A 142 11.13 -22.01 -17.94
C LYS A 142 11.26 -22.12 -16.42
N SER A 143 12.45 -21.83 -15.86
CA SER A 143 12.66 -21.85 -14.40
C SER A 143 11.88 -20.75 -13.70
N ILE A 144 11.78 -19.56 -14.31
CA ILE A 144 11.03 -18.43 -13.76
C ILE A 144 9.52 -18.73 -13.74
N GLU A 145 9.00 -19.26 -14.85
CA GLU A 145 7.58 -19.64 -14.94
C GLU A 145 7.22 -20.72 -13.91
N ALA A 146 8.05 -21.76 -13.77
CA ALA A 146 7.84 -22.79 -12.76
C ALA A 146 7.87 -22.20 -11.33
N PHE A 147 8.73 -21.23 -11.06
CA PHE A 147 8.79 -20.55 -9.77
C PHE A 147 7.52 -19.73 -9.52
N LEU A 148 7.03 -18.98 -10.52
CA LEU A 148 5.80 -18.20 -10.42
C LEU A 148 4.56 -19.11 -10.23
N GLU A 149 4.50 -20.24 -10.94
CA GLU A 149 3.44 -21.23 -10.76
C GLU A 149 3.45 -21.82 -9.32
N ASN A 150 4.64 -22.06 -8.75
CA ASN A 150 4.77 -22.50 -7.34
C ASN A 150 4.31 -21.42 -6.32
N LEU A 151 4.33 -20.15 -6.71
CA LEU A 151 3.74 -19.05 -5.94
C LEU A 151 2.24 -18.86 -6.22
N HIS A 152 1.61 -19.82 -6.90
CA HIS A 152 0.18 -19.86 -7.26
C HIS A 152 -0.27 -18.77 -8.25
N PHE A 153 0.63 -18.15 -9.01
CA PHE A 153 0.22 -17.35 -10.16
C PHE A 153 -0.28 -18.27 -11.29
N THR A 154 -1.38 -17.88 -11.93
CA THR A 154 -1.91 -18.67 -13.03
C THR A 154 -1.09 -18.49 -14.31
N LYS A 155 -1.16 -19.46 -15.21
CA LYS A 155 -0.49 -19.40 -16.52
C LYS A 155 -0.98 -18.20 -17.34
N GLU A 156 -2.24 -17.84 -17.20
CA GLU A 156 -2.84 -16.67 -17.85
C GLU A 156 -2.21 -15.37 -17.34
N GLN A 157 -2.07 -15.23 -16.02
CA GLN A 157 -1.42 -14.07 -15.40
C GLN A 157 0.04 -13.94 -15.87
N ILE A 158 0.80 -15.02 -15.83
CA ILE A 158 2.21 -15.06 -16.25
C ILE A 158 2.34 -14.71 -17.74
N SER A 159 1.50 -15.34 -18.60
CA SER A 159 1.48 -15.11 -20.03
C SER A 159 1.10 -13.67 -20.38
N PHE A 160 0.10 -13.12 -19.71
CA PHE A 160 -0.32 -11.72 -19.87
C PHE A 160 0.83 -10.76 -19.57
N VAL A 161 1.48 -10.91 -18.41
CA VAL A 161 2.59 -10.04 -18.02
C VAL A 161 3.77 -10.16 -19.00
N ARG A 162 4.12 -11.38 -19.41
CA ARG A 162 5.18 -11.58 -20.41
C ARG A 162 4.86 -10.91 -21.74
N LYS A 163 3.63 -11.04 -22.21
CA LYS A 163 3.21 -10.48 -23.51
C LYS A 163 3.24 -8.95 -23.54
N PHE A 164 2.82 -8.30 -22.46
CA PHE A 164 2.57 -6.86 -22.46
C PHE A 164 3.60 -6.01 -21.72
N TYR A 165 4.35 -6.59 -20.79
CA TYR A 165 5.22 -5.82 -19.89
C TYR A 165 6.69 -6.28 -19.86
N ILE A 166 7.02 -7.48 -20.37
CA ILE A 166 8.39 -7.98 -20.39
C ILE A 166 8.89 -7.95 -21.84
N LYS A 167 9.94 -7.14 -22.05
CA LYS A 167 10.62 -7.00 -23.35
C LYS A 167 11.85 -7.88 -23.42
#